data_d34566ca948a573b5b6d43ea566edbf4
#
_entry.id   d34566ca948a573b5b6d43ea566edbf4
#
_cell.length_a   1.000
_cell.length_b   1.000
_cell.length_c   1.000
_cell.angle_alpha   90.00
_cell.angle_beta   90.00
_cell.angle_gamma   90.00
#
_symmetry.space_group_name_H-M   'P 1'
#
loop_
_entity.id
_entity.type
_entity.pdbx_description
1 polymer ?
#
loop_
_entity_poly.entity_id
_entity_poly.type
_entity_poly.pdbx_seq_one_letter_code
_entity_poly.pdbx_strand_id
1 'polypeptide(L)'
;LSGKTSAAICSLANRPGDRIVAELAEPVNGPDGATLPAGTPILVEMAQPAGDGSFVFRVRSVQVHGELVPVQGTVRVGDDVAITERKVSKGGDRGQVMTGAIIGAIAGRVLGGGTRGTVIGAAGGAAAGTIAAARNSQKERCLPAGATLFVTLSAPLIFPSGPP
;
A
#
# COMPACT_ATOMS: atom_id res chain seq x y z
N LEU A 1 -14.76 6.77 14.42
CA LEU A 1 -13.79 5.76 14.82
C LEU A 1 -12.44 6.05 14.17
N SER A 2 -11.35 5.87 14.90
CA SER A 2 -10.00 5.92 14.34
C SER A 2 -9.39 4.52 14.33
N GLY A 3 -8.81 4.14 13.20
CA GLY A 3 -8.15 2.84 13.05
C GLY A 3 -6.76 2.99 12.44
N LYS A 4 -5.92 1.98 12.61
CA LYS A 4 -4.60 1.90 11.98
C LYS A 4 -4.53 0.72 11.04
N THR A 5 -3.96 0.92 9.86
CA THR A 5 -3.78 -0.16 8.90
C THR A 5 -2.78 -1.19 9.42
N SER A 6 -3.12 -2.49 9.31
CA SER A 6 -2.22 -3.57 9.70
C SER A 6 -1.09 -3.81 8.71
N ALA A 7 -1.26 -3.40 7.45
CA ALA A 7 -0.29 -3.58 6.38
C ALA A 7 -0.20 -2.35 5.48
N ALA A 8 0.88 -2.25 4.73
CA ALA A 8 1.02 -1.22 3.71
C ALA A 8 0.06 -1.48 2.54
N ILE A 9 -0.50 -0.41 1.99
CA ILE A 9 -1.48 -0.45 0.89
C ILE A 9 -0.91 0.34 -0.28
N CYS A 10 -0.72 -0.30 -1.41
CA CYS A 10 -0.13 0.30 -2.59
C CYS A 10 -1.09 0.30 -3.78
N SER A 11 -1.11 1.39 -4.54
CA SER A 11 -2.06 1.62 -5.64
C SER A 11 -1.95 0.61 -6.80
N LEU A 12 -0.77 0.00 -6.98
CA LEU A 12 -0.55 -0.99 -8.04
C LEU A 12 -0.66 -2.43 -7.55
N ALA A 13 -0.42 -2.66 -6.26
CA ALA A 13 -0.52 -3.98 -5.65
C ALA A 13 -1.95 -4.32 -5.23
N ASN A 14 -2.70 -3.30 -4.80
CA ASN A 14 -4.07 -3.44 -4.36
C ASN A 14 -5.07 -3.01 -5.45
N ARG A 15 -6.18 -3.69 -5.54
CA ARG A 15 -7.24 -3.47 -6.55
C ARG A 15 -8.53 -3.01 -5.88
N PRO A 16 -9.43 -2.35 -6.63
CA PRO A 16 -10.79 -2.10 -6.16
C PRO A 16 -11.46 -3.41 -5.73
N GLY A 17 -12.08 -3.40 -4.56
CA GLY A 17 -12.68 -4.58 -3.96
C GLY A 17 -11.77 -5.34 -2.99
N ASP A 18 -10.48 -5.04 -2.95
CA ASP A 18 -9.57 -5.65 -1.97
C ASP A 18 -9.96 -5.26 -0.54
N ARG A 19 -9.96 -6.25 0.32
CA ARG A 19 -10.30 -6.09 1.73
C ARG A 19 -9.04 -5.92 2.55
N ILE A 20 -9.07 -4.92 3.40
CA ILE A 20 -7.96 -4.50 4.23
C ILE A 20 -8.44 -4.51 5.67
N VAL A 21 -7.63 -5.02 6.55
CA VAL A 21 -7.89 -4.97 7.99
C VAL A 21 -7.22 -3.74 8.57
N ALA A 22 -8.00 -2.92 9.26
CA ALA A 22 -7.50 -1.88 10.15
C ALA A 22 -7.88 -2.26 11.58
N GLU A 23 -7.09 -1.84 12.54
CA GLU A 23 -7.34 -2.06 13.95
C GLU A 23 -7.76 -0.76 14.62
N LEU A 24 -8.78 -0.81 15.46
CA LEU A 24 -9.24 0.35 16.21
C LEU A 24 -8.10 0.90 17.07
N ALA A 25 -7.77 2.17 16.88
CA ALA A 25 -6.63 2.80 17.57
C ALA A 25 -6.92 3.07 19.05
N GLU A 26 -8.17 3.42 19.36
CA GLU A 26 -8.61 3.78 20.69
C GLU A 26 -9.94 3.09 21.02
N PRO A 27 -10.22 2.77 22.29
CA PRO A 27 -11.50 2.19 22.66
C PRO A 27 -12.64 3.17 22.39
N VAL A 28 -13.77 2.69 21.94
CA VAL A 28 -14.97 3.49 21.67
C VAL A 28 -16.09 3.02 22.57
N ASN A 29 -16.67 3.95 23.29
CA ASN A 29 -17.81 3.70 24.17
C ASN A 29 -19.11 4.12 23.48
N GLY A 30 -20.06 3.23 23.45
CA GLY A 30 -21.42 3.50 23.00
C GLY A 30 -22.29 4.11 24.11
N PRO A 31 -23.43 4.72 23.73
CA PRO A 31 -24.37 5.33 24.69
C PRO A 31 -24.96 4.33 25.70
N ASP A 32 -25.00 3.04 25.32
CA ASP A 32 -25.56 1.97 26.15
C ASP A 32 -24.52 1.30 27.07
N GLY A 33 -23.34 1.92 27.22
CA GLY A 33 -22.22 1.36 27.97
C GLY A 33 -21.46 0.24 27.25
N ALA A 34 -21.85 -0.11 26.03
CA ALA A 34 -21.10 -1.04 25.20
C ALA A 34 -19.77 -0.42 24.79
N THR A 35 -18.70 -1.19 24.88
CA THR A 35 -17.35 -0.74 24.58
C THR A 35 -16.72 -1.61 23.51
N LEU A 36 -16.18 -0.97 22.47
CA LEU A 36 -15.25 -1.60 21.53
C LEU A 36 -13.83 -1.35 22.01
N PRO A 37 -13.07 -2.37 22.37
CA PRO A 37 -11.69 -2.19 22.80
C PRO A 37 -10.78 -1.75 21.66
N ALA A 38 -9.69 -1.07 21.99
CA ALA A 38 -8.60 -0.85 21.05
C ALA A 38 -8.11 -2.18 20.47
N GLY A 39 -7.66 -2.19 19.23
CA GLY A 39 -7.28 -3.42 18.53
C GLY A 39 -8.47 -4.18 17.89
N THR A 40 -9.71 -3.70 18.06
CA THR A 40 -10.86 -4.29 17.36
C THR A 40 -10.68 -4.21 15.85
N PRO A 41 -10.75 -5.34 15.12
CA PRO A 41 -10.61 -5.36 13.67
C PRO A 41 -11.76 -4.66 12.97
N ILE A 42 -11.40 -3.78 12.05
CA ILE A 42 -12.30 -3.07 11.15
C ILE A 42 -11.99 -3.51 9.72
N LEU A 43 -12.95 -4.08 9.03
CA LEU A 43 -12.79 -4.47 7.63
C LEU A 43 -13.13 -3.30 6.72
N VAL A 44 -12.14 -2.89 5.96
CA VAL A 44 -12.20 -1.78 5.01
C VAL A 44 -11.98 -2.32 3.60
N GLU A 45 -12.72 -1.83 2.64
CA GLU A 45 -12.60 -2.19 1.23
C GLU A 45 -12.07 -1.00 0.43
N MET A 46 -11.11 -1.24 -0.43
CA MET A 46 -10.66 -0.24 -1.38
C MET A 46 -11.74 -0.02 -2.45
N ALA A 47 -12.26 1.19 -2.53
CA ALA A 47 -13.29 1.56 -3.50
C ALA A 47 -12.70 1.99 -4.84
N GLN A 48 -11.63 2.79 -4.79
CA GLN A 48 -10.87 3.20 -5.97
C GLN A 48 -9.38 3.29 -5.63
N PRO A 49 -8.49 2.80 -6.51
CA PRO A 49 -7.10 3.15 -6.43
C PRO A 49 -6.96 4.61 -6.85
N ALA A 50 -6.09 5.30 -6.17
CA ALA A 50 -5.83 6.70 -6.38
C ALA A 50 -5.29 7.02 -7.78
N GLY A 51 -6.14 7.28 -8.73
CA GLY A 51 -5.72 7.81 -10.04
C GLY A 51 -5.15 9.21 -9.93
N ASP A 52 -5.63 10.00 -8.99
CA ASP A 52 -5.21 11.38 -8.68
C ASP A 52 -4.38 11.50 -7.40
N GLY A 53 -4.15 10.39 -6.73
CA GLY A 53 -3.37 10.34 -5.50
C GLY A 53 -4.14 10.15 -4.21
N SER A 54 -5.45 10.09 -4.26
CA SER A 54 -6.27 9.84 -3.08
C SER A 54 -6.73 8.38 -3.03
N PHE A 55 -6.52 7.72 -1.89
CA PHE A 55 -7.10 6.40 -1.64
C PHE A 55 -8.54 6.58 -1.17
N VAL A 56 -9.47 5.92 -1.82
CA VAL A 56 -10.87 5.91 -1.42
C VAL A 56 -11.20 4.54 -0.84
N PHE A 57 -11.64 4.54 0.42
CA PHE A 57 -12.03 3.33 1.13
C PHE A 57 -13.47 3.41 1.59
N ARG A 58 -14.08 2.25 1.80
CA ARG A 58 -15.39 2.08 2.43
C ARG A 58 -15.26 1.10 3.58
N VAL A 59 -15.89 1.39 4.70
CA VAL A 59 -16.00 0.41 5.78
C VAL A 59 -17.05 -0.63 5.41
N ARG A 60 -16.78 -1.91 5.72
CA ARG A 60 -17.68 -3.02 5.43
C ARG A 60 -18.21 -3.68 6.69
N SER A 61 -17.36 -3.93 7.65
CA SER A 61 -17.76 -4.55 8.91
C SER A 61 -16.79 -4.19 10.03
N VAL A 62 -17.28 -4.33 11.24
CA VAL A 62 -16.48 -4.24 12.47
C VAL A 62 -16.63 -5.57 13.20
N GLN A 63 -15.55 -6.10 13.73
CA GLN A 63 -15.60 -7.33 14.50
C GLN A 63 -16.03 -7.02 15.93
N VAL A 64 -17.16 -7.54 16.35
CA VAL A 64 -17.69 -7.37 17.71
C VAL A 64 -17.82 -8.75 18.35
N HIS A 65 -17.13 -8.99 19.46
CA HIS A 65 -17.13 -10.29 20.15
C HIS A 65 -16.84 -11.51 19.24
N GLY A 66 -15.98 -11.31 18.22
CA GLY A 66 -15.63 -12.37 17.26
C GLY A 66 -16.57 -12.46 16.06
N GLU A 67 -17.69 -11.75 16.05
CA GLU A 67 -18.65 -11.70 14.94
C GLU A 67 -18.44 -10.45 14.07
N LEU A 68 -18.55 -10.62 12.75
CA LEU A 68 -18.45 -9.51 11.81
C LEU A 68 -19.82 -8.84 11.67
N VAL A 69 -19.95 -7.67 12.27
CA VAL A 69 -21.14 -6.84 12.16
C VAL A 69 -21.01 -5.93 10.93
N PRO A 70 -21.90 -6.07 9.95
CA PRO A 70 -21.88 -5.22 8.77
C PRO A 70 -22.20 -3.78 9.13
N VAL A 71 -21.41 -2.85 8.61
CA VAL A 71 -21.58 -1.41 8.82
C VAL A 71 -21.43 -0.67 7.51
N GLN A 72 -22.00 0.53 7.45
CA GLN A 72 -21.85 1.44 6.33
C GLN A 72 -21.23 2.74 6.81
N GLY A 73 -20.35 3.30 6.01
CA GLY A 73 -19.72 4.55 6.35
C GLY A 73 -18.61 4.91 5.37
N THR A 74 -18.05 6.08 5.58
CA THR A 74 -16.93 6.62 4.82
C THR A 74 -15.64 6.48 5.59
N VAL A 75 -14.55 6.31 4.86
CA VAL A 75 -13.21 6.20 5.45
C VAL A 75 -12.32 7.28 4.83
N ARG A 76 -11.68 8.06 5.65
CA ARG A 76 -10.68 9.06 5.25
C ARG A 76 -9.32 8.67 5.79
N VAL A 77 -8.29 8.86 4.98
CA VAL A 77 -6.90 8.76 5.43
C VAL A 77 -6.57 9.99 6.26
N GLY A 78 -5.85 9.80 7.36
CA GLY A 78 -5.42 10.91 8.22
C GLY A 78 -4.47 11.86 7.48
N ASP A 79 -4.60 13.14 7.77
CA ASP A 79 -3.78 14.19 7.13
C ASP A 79 -2.30 14.12 7.55
N ASP A 80 -2.01 13.43 8.63
CA ASP A 80 -0.68 13.16 9.17
C ASP A 80 0.03 11.97 8.50
N VAL A 81 -0.69 11.24 7.63
CA VAL A 81 -0.15 10.05 6.96
C VAL A 81 0.65 10.45 5.74
N ALA A 82 1.96 10.20 5.78
CA ALA A 82 2.83 10.40 4.64
C ALA A 82 2.63 9.31 3.58
N ILE A 83 1.99 9.66 2.48
CA ILE A 83 1.88 8.79 1.30
C ILE A 83 3.22 8.82 0.58
N THR A 84 3.85 7.65 0.42
CA THR A 84 5.09 7.52 -0.32
C THR A 84 4.80 7.28 -1.80
N GLU A 85 5.47 8.02 -2.66
CA GLU A 85 5.41 7.83 -4.11
C GLU A 85 6.72 7.21 -4.59
N ARG A 86 6.64 6.12 -5.31
CA ARG A 86 7.80 5.47 -5.92
C ARG A 86 7.52 5.17 -7.39
N LYS A 87 8.58 5.18 -8.19
CA LYS A 87 8.52 4.72 -9.57
C LYS A 87 8.76 3.22 -9.62
N VAL A 88 7.84 2.49 -10.22
CA VAL A 88 7.92 1.04 -10.41
C VAL A 88 7.88 0.76 -11.90
N SER A 89 8.81 -0.03 -12.41
CA SER A 89 8.79 -0.39 -13.82
C SER A 89 7.94 -1.63 -14.09
N LYS A 90 7.31 -1.65 -15.24
CA LYS A 90 6.44 -2.75 -15.71
C LYS A 90 7.16 -4.08 -15.98
N GLY A 91 8.47 -4.16 -15.78
CA GLY A 91 9.23 -5.36 -16.10
C GLY A 91 10.29 -5.73 -15.08
N GLY A 92 10.28 -5.08 -13.90
CA GLY A 92 11.28 -5.26 -12.87
C GLY A 92 12.57 -4.49 -13.18
N ASP A 93 12.71 -3.31 -12.60
CA ASP A 93 13.87 -2.40 -12.79
C ASP A 93 15.21 -3.09 -12.59
N ARG A 94 15.27 -4.00 -11.62
CA ARG A 94 16.50 -4.77 -11.33
C ARG A 94 16.93 -5.65 -12.49
N GLY A 95 15.99 -6.30 -13.18
CA GLY A 95 16.28 -7.14 -14.32
C GLY A 95 16.87 -6.35 -15.49
N GLN A 96 16.31 -5.18 -15.79
CA GLN A 96 16.79 -4.35 -16.90
C GLN A 96 18.15 -3.73 -16.61
N VAL A 97 18.38 -3.24 -15.40
CA VAL A 97 19.68 -2.70 -14.98
C VAL A 97 20.76 -3.79 -14.97
N MET A 98 20.47 -4.98 -14.45
CA MET A 98 21.41 -6.08 -14.46
C MET A 98 21.72 -6.57 -15.87
N THR A 99 20.72 -6.70 -16.73
CA THR A 99 20.92 -7.11 -18.12
C THR A 99 21.77 -6.11 -18.87
N GLY A 100 21.49 -4.82 -18.72
CA GLY A 100 22.30 -3.76 -19.33
C GLY A 100 23.75 -3.75 -18.82
N ALA A 101 23.96 -3.96 -17.53
CA ALA A 101 25.29 -4.05 -16.93
C ALA A 101 26.08 -5.27 -17.44
N ILE A 102 25.45 -6.43 -17.59
CA ILE A 102 26.08 -7.65 -18.10
C ILE A 102 26.47 -7.48 -19.56
N ILE A 103 25.54 -6.98 -20.40
CA ILE A 103 25.81 -6.74 -21.82
C ILE A 103 26.93 -5.70 -22.00
N GLY A 104 26.87 -4.60 -21.25
CA GLY A 104 27.88 -3.56 -21.29
C GLY A 104 29.26 -4.05 -20.81
N ALA A 105 29.31 -4.89 -19.78
CA ALA A 105 30.55 -5.50 -19.30
C ALA A 105 31.20 -6.42 -20.36
N ILE A 106 30.40 -7.21 -21.06
CA ILE A 106 30.87 -8.08 -22.13
C ILE A 106 31.40 -7.24 -23.30
N ALA A 107 30.62 -6.26 -23.75
CA ALA A 107 31.04 -5.38 -24.83
C ALA A 107 32.30 -4.57 -24.47
N GLY A 108 32.38 -4.03 -23.27
CA GLY A 108 33.54 -3.31 -22.78
C GLY A 108 34.80 -4.17 -22.70
N ARG A 109 34.66 -5.44 -22.36
CA ARG A 109 35.78 -6.39 -22.33
C ARG A 109 36.31 -6.71 -23.71
N VAL A 110 35.43 -6.86 -24.68
CA VAL A 110 35.78 -7.15 -26.08
C VAL A 110 36.45 -5.93 -26.75
N LEU A 111 35.94 -4.74 -26.50
CA LEU A 111 36.40 -3.51 -27.16
C LEU A 111 37.57 -2.82 -26.44
N GLY A 112 37.61 -2.89 -25.11
CA GLY A 112 38.57 -2.12 -24.31
C GLY A 112 39.69 -2.95 -23.65
N GLY A 113 39.67 -4.25 -23.77
CA GLY A 113 40.66 -5.16 -23.19
C GLY A 113 40.90 -4.98 -21.69
N GLY A 114 40.57 -5.98 -20.90
CA GLY A 114 40.87 -6.03 -19.48
C GLY A 114 39.83 -5.41 -18.55
N THR A 115 40.22 -5.30 -17.28
CA THR A 115 39.30 -4.91 -16.18
C THR A 115 38.72 -3.51 -16.34
N ARG A 116 39.46 -2.56 -16.87
CA ARG A 116 39.00 -1.17 -17.07
C ARG A 116 37.85 -1.08 -18.09
N GLY A 117 37.97 -1.79 -19.21
CA GLY A 117 36.92 -1.86 -20.22
C GLY A 117 35.66 -2.51 -19.70
N THR A 118 35.79 -3.55 -18.85
CA THR A 118 34.65 -4.21 -18.21
C THR A 118 33.90 -3.27 -17.25
N VAL A 119 34.61 -2.49 -16.43
CA VAL A 119 34.02 -1.55 -15.50
C VAL A 119 33.29 -0.41 -16.23
N ILE A 120 33.92 0.16 -17.25
CA ILE A 120 33.30 1.23 -18.06
C ILE A 120 32.09 0.70 -18.81
N GLY A 121 32.18 -0.49 -19.39
CA GLY A 121 31.06 -1.11 -20.10
C GLY A 121 29.89 -1.45 -19.18
N ALA A 122 30.17 -1.96 -17.98
CA ALA A 122 29.14 -2.25 -16.99
C ALA A 122 28.43 -0.99 -16.51
N ALA A 123 29.19 0.08 -16.23
CA ALA A 123 28.62 1.37 -15.83
C ALA A 123 27.75 1.99 -16.93
N GLY A 124 28.21 1.96 -18.18
CA GLY A 124 27.44 2.44 -19.33
C GLY A 124 26.18 1.62 -19.59
N GLY A 125 26.29 0.29 -19.48
CA GLY A 125 25.16 -0.63 -19.64
C GLY A 125 24.13 -0.48 -18.52
N ALA A 126 24.58 -0.28 -17.27
CA ALA A 126 23.69 0.00 -16.15
C ALA A 126 22.93 1.32 -16.33
N ALA A 127 23.62 2.38 -16.79
CA ALA A 127 22.98 3.67 -17.08
C ALA A 127 21.93 3.54 -18.19
N ALA A 128 22.21 2.82 -19.27
CA ALA A 128 21.23 2.57 -20.32
C ALA A 128 20.04 1.75 -19.82
N GLY A 129 20.28 0.75 -18.97
CA GLY A 129 19.21 -0.03 -18.33
C GLY A 129 18.31 0.83 -17.45
N THR A 130 18.87 1.74 -16.66
CA THR A 130 18.09 2.66 -15.81
C THR A 130 17.25 3.64 -16.62
N ILE A 131 17.76 4.13 -17.77
CA ILE A 131 16.99 4.99 -18.65
C ILE A 131 15.80 4.22 -19.26
N ALA A 132 16.00 2.99 -19.70
CA ALA A 132 14.94 2.15 -20.23
C ALA A 132 13.88 1.85 -19.15
N ALA A 133 14.31 1.54 -17.93
CA ALA A 133 13.43 1.36 -16.80
C ALA A 133 12.61 2.61 -16.47
N ALA A 134 13.25 3.80 -16.50
CA ALA A 134 12.58 5.07 -16.24
C ALA A 134 11.50 5.39 -17.28
N ARG A 135 11.72 5.05 -18.56
CA ARG A 135 10.74 5.27 -19.63
C ARG A 135 9.52 4.39 -19.49
N ASN A 136 9.66 3.20 -18.93
CA ASN A 136 8.58 2.23 -18.74
C ASN A 136 8.08 2.19 -17.28
N SER A 137 8.37 3.23 -16.52
CA SER A 137 7.96 3.34 -15.12
C SER A 137 6.57 3.92 -14.99
N GLN A 138 5.85 3.43 -13.99
CA GLN A 138 4.61 4.01 -13.50
C GLN A 138 4.78 4.42 -12.05
N LYS A 139 4.03 5.43 -11.65
CA LYS A 139 4.05 5.90 -10.27
C LYS A 139 3.17 5.01 -9.41
N GLU A 140 3.74 4.48 -8.35
CA GLU A 140 3.01 3.76 -7.32
C GLU A 140 2.96 4.61 -6.06
N ARG A 141 1.79 4.72 -5.48
CA ARG A 141 1.58 5.39 -4.20
C ARG A 141 1.25 4.36 -3.15
N CYS A 142 1.90 4.47 -2.01
CA CYS A 142 1.72 3.54 -0.90
C CYS A 142 1.39 4.29 0.38
N LEU A 143 0.38 3.79 1.08
CA LEU A 143 0.12 4.07 2.48
C LEU A 143 0.99 3.15 3.32
N PRO A 144 1.72 3.65 4.31
CA PRO A 144 2.51 2.79 5.19
C PRO A 144 1.61 1.93 6.09
N ALA A 145 2.14 0.84 6.60
CA ALA A 145 1.52 0.12 7.70
C ALA A 145 1.42 1.05 8.92
N GLY A 146 0.36 0.94 9.68
CA GLY A 146 0.08 1.84 10.80
C GLY A 146 -0.49 3.20 10.39
N ALA A 147 -0.86 3.39 9.12
CA ALA A 147 -1.51 4.62 8.66
C ALA A 147 -2.85 4.82 9.37
N THR A 148 -3.10 6.04 9.83
CA THR A 148 -4.35 6.40 10.50
C THR A 148 -5.49 6.52 9.49
N LEU A 149 -6.58 5.82 9.77
CA LEU A 149 -7.83 5.88 9.02
C LEU A 149 -8.94 6.41 9.95
N PHE A 150 -9.65 7.42 9.51
CA PHE A 150 -10.85 7.91 10.19
C PHE A 150 -12.09 7.32 9.55
N VAL A 151 -12.83 6.55 10.33
CA VAL A 151 -14.08 5.90 9.90
C VAL A 151 -15.26 6.65 10.48
N THR A 152 -16.11 7.17 9.60
CA THR A 152 -17.38 7.78 9.96
C THR A 152 -18.52 6.85 9.57
N LEU A 153 -19.23 6.31 10.55
CA LEU A 153 -20.36 5.43 10.32
C LEU A 153 -21.59 6.26 9.90
N SER A 154 -22.33 5.75 8.92
CA SER A 154 -23.58 6.38 8.44
C SER A 154 -24.79 6.02 9.30
N ALA A 155 -24.67 4.96 10.13
CA ALA A 155 -25.69 4.50 11.06
C ALA A 155 -25.04 4.05 12.37
N PRO A 156 -25.80 4.05 13.48
CA PRO A 156 -25.29 3.50 14.75
C PRO A 156 -24.88 2.05 14.61
N LEU A 157 -23.77 1.69 15.24
CA LEU A 157 -23.34 0.30 15.36
C LEU A 157 -24.23 -0.38 16.40
N ILE A 158 -24.99 -1.37 15.96
CA ILE A 158 -25.80 -2.18 16.84
C ILE A 158 -24.96 -3.39 17.27
N PHE A 159 -24.74 -3.50 18.56
CA PHE A 159 -24.06 -4.68 19.12
C PHE A 159 -25.03 -5.86 19.11
N PRO A 160 -24.66 -7.00 18.54
CA PRO A 160 -25.45 -8.21 18.73
C PRO A 160 -25.49 -8.48 20.24
N SER A 161 -26.70 -8.62 20.79
CA SER A 161 -26.88 -9.05 22.17
C SER A 161 -26.18 -10.38 22.31
N GLY A 162 -25.13 -10.44 23.12
CA GLY A 162 -24.45 -11.69 23.41
C GLY A 162 -25.47 -12.74 23.88
N PRO A 163 -25.20 -14.03 23.72
CA PRO A 163 -26.06 -15.06 24.24
C PRO A 163 -26.25 -14.85 25.72
N PRO A 164 -27.46 -15.12 26.23
CA PRO A 164 -27.78 -14.93 27.64
C PRO A 164 -26.92 -15.79 28.56
#